data_d172b257262067aee6394be90dc26bae
#
_entry.id   d172b257262067aee6394be90dc26bae
#
_cell.length_a   1.000
_cell.length_b   1.000
_cell.length_c   1.000
_cell.angle_alpha   90.00
_cell.angle_beta   90.00
_cell.angle_gamma   90.00
#
_symmetry.space_group_name_H-M   'P 1'
#
loop_
_entity.id
_entity.type
_entity.pdbx_description
1 polymer ?
#
loop_
_entity_poly.entity_id
_entity_poly.type
_entity_poly.pdbx_seq_one_letter_code
_entity_poly.pdbx_strand_id
1 'polypeptide(L)'
;MLRQSIDAYLALRRAVGFRLMTEESLLHDFARWASDRRETHVRTQTAMAWAATARSTWQRERRLRAVAGFARHARAEDPRHEVPPIFVFGRRHVRPRPHIYSPDEIGRLLDAASRLPATWPLRPQMFTTLFGLLASTGLRVSEALGLRFGDVTRDGLVIRKTKFNKTRLVPLHETATSALARYLDLRRRRSTVTDHVFVSPKGDQLPLSTVHKWFLRLTRETGLRSGPGTPGPRLHDLRHTFAVRALEACPHDGSPVGWRVRALSTYLGHRNLADTCWYLQATPDLLRGVADACERFLEGGTR
;
A
#
# COMPACT_ATOMS: atom_id res chain seq x y z
N MET A 1 -3.74 2.29 35.21
CA MET A 1 -4.98 3.01 34.85
C MET A 1 -5.00 3.36 33.34
N LEU A 2 -4.27 4.36 32.83
CA LEU A 2 -4.40 4.79 31.41
C LEU A 2 -4.19 3.64 30.39
N ARG A 3 -3.21 2.76 30.60
CA ARG A 3 -2.96 1.60 29.74
C ARG A 3 -4.15 0.64 29.72
N GLN A 4 -4.74 0.34 30.86
CA GLN A 4 -5.92 -0.55 30.95
C GLN A 4 -7.13 0.02 30.19
N SER A 5 -7.37 1.34 30.29
CA SER A 5 -8.43 2.02 29.54
C SER A 5 -8.17 1.95 28.03
N ILE A 6 -6.91 2.10 27.62
CA ILE A 6 -6.51 1.93 26.21
C ILE A 6 -6.75 0.49 25.74
N ASP A 7 -6.39 -0.52 26.54
CA ASP A 7 -6.59 -1.93 26.19
C ASP A 7 -8.08 -2.26 26.04
N ALA A 8 -8.92 -1.75 26.95
CA ALA A 8 -10.38 -1.88 26.88
C ALA A 8 -10.96 -1.23 25.62
N TYR A 9 -10.53 0.01 25.31
CA TYR A 9 -10.91 0.70 24.07
C TYR A 9 -10.53 -0.07 22.82
N LEU A 10 -9.31 -0.60 22.75
CA LEU A 10 -8.83 -1.38 21.63
C LEU A 10 -9.62 -2.70 21.48
N ALA A 11 -9.93 -3.36 22.59
CA ALA A 11 -10.75 -4.58 22.59
C ALA A 11 -12.17 -4.30 22.05
N LEU A 12 -12.81 -3.25 22.55
CA LEU A 12 -14.14 -2.82 22.08
C LEU A 12 -14.13 -2.51 20.58
N ARG A 13 -13.16 -1.73 20.11
CA ARG A 13 -13.04 -1.37 18.69
C ARG A 13 -12.76 -2.57 17.81
N ARG A 14 -12.03 -3.57 18.31
CA ARG A 14 -11.78 -4.83 17.59
C ARG A 14 -13.03 -5.70 17.52
N ALA A 15 -13.84 -5.75 18.55
CA ALA A 15 -15.10 -6.48 18.55
C ALA A 15 -16.06 -5.99 17.46
N VAL A 16 -16.01 -4.69 17.11
CA VAL A 16 -16.80 -4.11 16.00
C VAL A 16 -16.01 -4.10 14.65
N GLY A 17 -14.95 -4.91 14.52
CA GLY A 17 -14.29 -5.20 13.25
C GLY A 17 -13.09 -4.32 12.86
N PHE A 18 -12.63 -3.41 13.74
CA PHE A 18 -11.43 -2.61 13.46
C PHE A 18 -10.16 -3.37 13.87
N ARG A 19 -9.15 -3.42 13.00
CA ARG A 19 -7.87 -4.09 13.32
C ARG A 19 -6.95 -3.28 14.23
N LEU A 20 -6.91 -1.96 14.08
CA LEU A 20 -6.18 -0.96 14.88
C LEU A 20 -4.71 -1.29 15.23
N MET A 21 -4.00 -2.04 14.38
CA MET A 21 -2.63 -2.50 14.65
C MET A 21 -1.64 -1.34 14.89
N THR A 22 -1.77 -0.27 14.12
CA THR A 22 -0.88 0.88 14.26
C THR A 22 -1.32 1.78 15.42
N GLU A 23 -2.62 1.96 15.57
CA GLU A 23 -3.21 2.75 16.65
C GLU A 23 -2.85 2.13 18.02
N GLU A 24 -2.86 0.81 18.13
CA GLU A 24 -2.40 0.09 19.32
C GLU A 24 -0.95 0.45 19.69
N SER A 25 -0.03 0.31 18.74
CA SER A 25 1.38 0.65 18.99
C SER A 25 1.55 2.12 19.41
N LEU A 26 0.82 3.04 18.77
CA LEU A 26 0.87 4.46 19.10
C LEU A 26 0.27 4.77 20.46
N LEU A 27 -0.86 4.16 20.80
CA LEU A 27 -1.53 4.38 22.09
C LEU A 27 -0.74 3.79 23.25
N HIS A 28 -0.14 2.61 23.09
CA HIS A 28 0.74 2.04 24.11
C HIS A 28 2.03 2.86 24.30
N ASP A 29 2.58 3.42 23.22
CA ASP A 29 3.73 4.32 23.31
C ASP A 29 3.36 5.61 24.06
N PHE A 30 2.20 6.17 23.77
CA PHE A 30 1.66 7.33 24.51
C PHE A 30 1.39 7.00 25.98
N ALA A 31 0.83 5.82 26.29
CA ALA A 31 0.58 5.41 27.67
C ALA A 31 1.87 5.34 28.50
N ARG A 32 2.97 4.85 27.92
CA ARG A 32 4.30 4.87 28.57
C ARG A 32 4.77 6.31 28.81
N TRP A 33 4.69 7.16 27.79
CA TRP A 33 5.08 8.56 27.89
C TRP A 33 4.30 9.34 28.98
N ALA A 34 2.99 9.09 29.10
CA ALA A 34 2.14 9.67 30.13
C ALA A 34 2.47 9.10 31.53
N SER A 35 2.72 7.79 31.63
CA SER A 35 3.11 7.12 32.88
C SER A 35 4.41 7.68 33.46
N ASP A 36 5.41 7.95 32.61
CA ASP A 36 6.69 8.58 33.04
C ASP A 36 6.46 9.97 33.66
N ARG A 37 5.32 10.60 33.38
CA ARG A 37 4.87 11.90 33.93
C ARG A 37 3.84 11.75 35.06
N ARG A 38 3.60 10.52 35.53
CA ARG A 38 2.62 10.18 36.56
C ARG A 38 1.19 10.59 36.18
N GLU A 39 0.88 10.68 34.91
CA GLU A 39 -0.45 11.04 34.44
C GLU A 39 -1.32 9.79 34.27
N THR A 40 -2.52 9.86 34.81
CA THR A 40 -3.53 8.78 34.76
C THR A 40 -4.61 9.04 33.71
N HIS A 41 -4.67 10.25 33.16
CA HIS A 41 -5.64 10.70 32.16
C HIS A 41 -4.92 11.32 30.96
N VAL A 42 -5.62 11.43 29.85
CA VAL A 42 -5.11 12.17 28.69
C VAL A 42 -5.10 13.66 29.04
N ARG A 43 -3.92 14.27 28.93
CA ARG A 43 -3.73 15.73 28.98
C ARG A 43 -3.32 16.23 27.60
N THR A 44 -3.95 17.32 27.15
CA THR A 44 -3.70 17.91 25.84
C THR A 44 -2.23 18.28 25.67
N GLN A 45 -1.64 18.93 26.66
CA GLN A 45 -0.24 19.34 26.65
C GLN A 45 0.69 18.13 26.49
N THR A 46 0.48 17.07 27.25
CA THR A 46 1.28 15.84 27.19
C THR A 46 1.13 15.12 25.86
N ALA A 47 -0.10 15.04 25.32
CA ALA A 47 -0.33 14.44 24.01
C ALA A 47 0.36 15.23 22.89
N MET A 48 0.33 16.56 22.95
CA MET A 48 1.02 17.42 21.99
C MET A 48 2.55 17.29 22.10
N ALA A 49 3.10 17.31 23.32
CA ALA A 49 4.54 17.13 23.56
C ALA A 49 5.04 15.79 23.02
N TRP A 50 4.30 14.69 23.32
CA TRP A 50 4.63 13.37 22.79
C TRP A 50 4.52 13.32 21.27
N ALA A 51 3.47 13.86 20.70
CA ALA A 51 3.31 13.90 19.25
C ALA A 51 4.44 14.66 18.55
N ALA A 52 4.89 15.78 19.15
CA ALA A 52 5.96 16.63 18.64
C ALA A 52 7.32 15.92 18.51
N THR A 53 7.57 14.87 19.31
CA THR A 53 8.83 14.07 19.21
C THR A 53 8.95 13.30 17.89
N ALA A 54 7.87 13.13 17.13
CA ALA A 54 7.93 12.46 15.84
C ALA A 54 8.68 13.31 14.80
N ARG A 55 9.44 12.64 13.91
CA ARG A 55 10.31 13.29 12.91
C ARG A 55 9.57 14.10 11.85
N SER A 56 8.38 13.66 11.46
CA SER A 56 7.62 14.33 10.39
C SER A 56 6.28 14.86 10.88
N THR A 57 5.83 15.96 10.29
CA THR A 57 4.50 16.57 10.54
C THR A 57 3.36 15.55 10.41
N TRP A 58 3.44 14.68 9.39
CA TRP A 58 2.46 13.62 9.18
C TRP A 58 2.43 12.61 10.35
N GLN A 59 3.59 12.21 10.86
CA GLN A 59 3.67 11.32 12.02
C GLN A 59 3.16 11.99 13.28
N ARG A 60 3.46 13.28 13.48
CA ARG A 60 2.94 14.08 14.60
C ARG A 60 1.42 14.11 14.60
N GLU A 61 0.83 14.46 13.46
CA GLU A 61 -0.63 14.45 13.28
C GLU A 61 -1.25 13.06 13.47
N ARG A 62 -0.60 12.02 12.98
CA ARG A 62 -1.07 10.65 13.14
C ARG A 62 -1.07 10.21 14.60
N ARG A 63 -0.02 10.54 15.34
CA ARG A 63 0.09 10.31 16.79
C ARG A 63 -1.05 11.00 17.54
N LEU A 64 -1.20 12.30 17.28
CA LEU A 64 -2.23 13.11 17.94
C LEU A 64 -3.65 12.63 17.64
N ARG A 65 -3.90 12.23 16.41
CA ARG A 65 -5.18 11.66 15.97
C ARG A 65 -5.53 10.35 16.67
N ALA A 66 -4.54 9.48 16.90
CA ALA A 66 -4.75 8.24 17.65
C ALA A 66 -5.16 8.53 19.08
N VAL A 67 -4.45 9.44 19.76
CA VAL A 67 -4.78 9.85 21.15
C VAL A 67 -6.13 10.57 21.22
N ALA A 68 -6.43 11.49 20.28
CA ALA A 68 -7.72 12.18 20.24
C ALA A 68 -8.91 11.22 20.01
N GLY A 69 -8.69 10.15 19.22
CA GLY A 69 -9.69 9.10 19.01
C GLY A 69 -9.98 8.32 20.29
N PHE A 70 -8.96 7.92 21.03
CA PHE A 70 -9.10 7.29 22.35
C PHE A 70 -9.69 8.24 23.38
N ALA A 71 -9.18 9.47 23.46
CA ALA A 71 -9.60 10.45 24.45
C ALA A 71 -11.09 10.80 24.35
N ARG A 72 -11.65 10.88 23.13
CA ARG A 72 -13.12 11.07 22.95
C ARG A 72 -13.93 9.94 23.54
N HIS A 73 -13.45 8.70 23.42
CA HIS A 73 -14.10 7.55 24.05
C HIS A 73 -13.95 7.58 25.57
N ALA A 74 -12.73 7.73 26.06
CA ALA A 74 -12.43 7.73 27.49
C ALA A 74 -13.11 8.89 28.25
N ARG A 75 -13.28 10.05 27.60
CA ARG A 75 -13.97 11.21 28.20
C ARG A 75 -15.46 10.97 28.43
N ALA A 76 -16.08 10.06 27.67
CA ALA A 76 -17.48 9.69 27.90
C ALA A 76 -17.66 8.92 29.21
N GLU A 77 -16.63 8.21 29.66
CA GLU A 77 -16.62 7.46 30.93
C GLU A 77 -16.05 8.33 32.07
N ASP A 78 -15.02 9.13 31.78
CA ASP A 78 -14.33 9.98 32.77
C ASP A 78 -14.04 11.37 32.17
N PRO A 79 -14.78 12.42 32.56
CA PRO A 79 -14.63 13.79 32.03
C PRO A 79 -13.24 14.40 32.25
N ARG A 80 -12.41 13.84 33.13
CA ARG A 80 -11.03 14.32 33.35
C ARG A 80 -10.09 14.10 32.18
N HIS A 81 -10.46 13.23 31.21
CA HIS A 81 -9.73 13.10 29.97
C HIS A 81 -9.93 14.32 29.07
N GLU A 82 -8.85 14.96 28.67
CA GLU A 82 -8.86 16.03 27.69
C GLU A 82 -8.76 15.46 26.28
N VAL A 83 -9.51 16.03 25.33
CA VAL A 83 -9.43 15.65 23.92
C VAL A 83 -8.49 16.62 23.20
N PRO A 84 -7.27 16.19 22.84
CA PRO A 84 -6.33 17.06 22.16
C PRO A 84 -6.85 17.48 20.78
N PRO A 85 -6.61 18.73 20.36
CA PRO A 85 -6.96 19.19 19.03
C PRO A 85 -6.18 18.44 17.97
N ILE A 86 -6.77 18.29 16.78
CA ILE A 86 -6.14 17.68 15.60
C ILE A 86 -5.82 18.77 14.55
N PHE A 87 -4.87 18.50 13.66
CA PHE A 87 -4.37 19.43 12.63
C PHE A 87 -3.53 20.61 13.18
N VAL A 88 -2.95 20.45 14.36
CA VAL A 88 -2.14 21.49 15.03
C VAL A 88 -0.75 21.63 14.40
N PHE A 89 -0.17 20.54 13.89
CA PHE A 89 1.18 20.55 13.34
C PHE A 89 1.27 20.97 11.86
N GLY A 90 0.19 21.49 11.30
CA GLY A 90 0.19 22.05 9.95
C GLY A 90 -0.69 21.33 8.95
N ARG A 91 -0.66 21.80 7.71
CA ARG A 91 -1.53 21.36 6.62
C ARG A 91 -1.35 19.90 6.26
N ARG A 92 -2.39 19.29 5.68
CA ARG A 92 -2.38 17.96 5.09
C ARG A 92 -1.08 17.71 4.33
N HIS A 93 -0.45 16.59 4.62
CA HIS A 93 0.66 16.08 3.82
C HIS A 93 0.22 16.02 2.36
N VAL A 94 0.84 16.82 1.52
CA VAL A 94 0.65 16.72 0.06
C VAL A 94 1.14 15.33 -0.34
N ARG A 95 0.26 14.53 -0.93
CA ARG A 95 0.62 13.20 -1.42
C ARG A 95 1.66 13.37 -2.52
N PRO A 96 2.90 12.84 -2.36
CA PRO A 96 3.91 13.00 -3.39
C PRO A 96 3.44 12.34 -4.69
N ARG A 97 3.74 12.96 -5.82
CA ARG A 97 3.46 12.38 -7.14
C ARG A 97 4.10 10.99 -7.21
N PRO A 98 3.42 10.00 -7.79
CA PRO A 98 4.00 8.69 -7.99
C PRO A 98 5.06 8.76 -9.08
N HIS A 99 6.06 7.91 -8.99
CA HIS A 99 6.92 7.63 -10.11
C HIS A 99 6.20 6.65 -11.05
N ILE A 100 6.07 7.02 -12.32
CA ILE A 100 5.52 6.14 -13.35
C ILE A 100 6.70 5.51 -14.07
N TYR A 101 6.89 4.22 -13.83
CA TYR A 101 8.01 3.46 -14.41
C TYR A 101 7.88 3.33 -15.93
N SER A 102 8.96 3.57 -16.66
CA SER A 102 9.07 3.16 -18.06
C SER A 102 9.21 1.64 -18.19
N PRO A 103 8.93 1.06 -19.36
CA PRO A 103 9.22 -0.35 -19.63
C PRO A 103 10.68 -0.71 -19.35
N ASP A 104 11.63 0.15 -19.74
CA ASP A 104 13.07 -0.06 -19.52
C ASP A 104 13.43 -0.04 -18.03
N GLU A 105 12.83 0.84 -17.25
CA GLU A 105 13.04 0.88 -15.80
C GLU A 105 12.54 -0.40 -15.11
N ILE A 106 11.38 -0.92 -15.54
CA ILE A 106 10.88 -2.21 -15.05
C ILE A 106 11.82 -3.33 -15.50
N GLY A 107 12.24 -3.35 -16.76
CA GLY A 107 13.19 -4.32 -17.29
C GLY A 107 14.48 -4.35 -16.46
N ARG A 108 15.11 -3.20 -16.25
CA ARG A 108 16.34 -3.09 -15.43
C ARG A 108 16.13 -3.58 -14.00
N LEU A 109 14.98 -3.29 -13.39
CA LEU A 109 14.65 -3.77 -12.04
C LEU A 109 14.54 -5.31 -12.01
N LEU A 110 13.88 -5.92 -12.99
CA LEU A 110 13.70 -7.36 -13.07
C LEU A 110 15.02 -8.07 -13.37
N ASP A 111 15.83 -7.51 -14.28
CA ASP A 111 17.18 -8.01 -14.58
C ASP A 111 18.10 -7.96 -13.38
N ALA A 112 18.09 -6.86 -12.63
CA ALA A 112 18.86 -6.77 -11.40
C ALA A 112 18.37 -7.77 -10.34
N ALA A 113 17.05 -8.00 -10.25
CA ALA A 113 16.49 -9.01 -9.36
C ALA A 113 16.92 -10.44 -9.75
N SER A 114 17.01 -10.73 -11.05
CA SER A 114 17.43 -12.04 -11.55
C SER A 114 18.90 -12.36 -11.25
N ARG A 115 19.73 -11.33 -11.10
CA ARG A 115 21.16 -11.43 -10.77
C ARG A 115 21.47 -11.38 -9.28
N LEU A 116 20.44 -11.38 -8.42
CA LEU A 116 20.66 -11.41 -6.97
C LEU A 116 21.46 -12.64 -6.55
N PRO A 117 22.37 -12.54 -5.55
CA PRO A 117 23.15 -13.66 -5.07
C PRO A 117 22.26 -14.83 -4.65
N ALA A 118 22.51 -16.00 -5.21
CA ALA A 118 21.78 -17.24 -4.94
C ALA A 118 22.23 -17.92 -3.61
N THR A 119 22.69 -17.14 -2.62
CA THR A 119 22.98 -17.66 -1.27
C THR A 119 21.78 -18.38 -0.66
N TRP A 120 20.61 -18.05 -1.14
CA TRP A 120 19.38 -18.82 -1.01
C TRP A 120 18.82 -19.03 -2.42
N PRO A 121 18.73 -20.29 -2.90
CA PRO A 121 18.49 -20.60 -4.32
C PRO A 121 17.22 -20.00 -4.93
N LEU A 122 16.16 -19.80 -4.14
CA LEU A 122 14.92 -19.20 -4.64
C LEU A 122 14.99 -17.68 -4.81
N ARG A 123 15.99 -17.01 -4.21
CA ARG A 123 15.99 -15.53 -4.12
C ARG A 123 15.88 -14.83 -5.48
N PRO A 124 16.71 -15.13 -6.49
CA PRO A 124 16.63 -14.45 -7.77
C PRO A 124 15.26 -14.59 -8.41
N GLN A 125 14.79 -15.81 -8.61
CA GLN A 125 13.50 -16.10 -9.25
C GLN A 125 12.34 -15.55 -8.45
N MET A 126 12.41 -15.63 -7.11
CA MET A 126 11.37 -15.13 -6.23
C MET A 126 11.19 -13.62 -6.36
N PHE A 127 12.26 -12.84 -6.30
CA PHE A 127 12.14 -11.38 -6.41
C PHE A 127 11.81 -10.94 -7.84
N THR A 128 12.36 -11.59 -8.86
CA THR A 128 11.98 -11.34 -10.25
C THR A 128 10.49 -11.59 -10.47
N THR A 129 9.98 -12.74 -10.00
CA THR A 129 8.56 -13.07 -10.11
C THR A 129 7.68 -12.12 -9.29
N LEU A 130 8.07 -11.78 -8.05
CA LEU A 130 7.31 -10.87 -7.21
C LEU A 130 7.19 -9.47 -7.83
N PHE A 131 8.31 -8.88 -8.27
CA PHE A 131 8.28 -7.54 -8.86
C PHE A 131 7.59 -7.54 -10.23
N GLY A 132 7.80 -8.57 -11.05
CA GLY A 132 7.08 -8.75 -12.31
C GLY A 132 5.57 -8.87 -12.09
N LEU A 133 5.15 -9.65 -11.09
CA LEU A 133 3.74 -9.79 -10.72
C LEU A 133 3.13 -8.47 -10.24
N LEU A 134 3.84 -7.71 -9.40
CA LEU A 134 3.38 -6.40 -8.95
C LEU A 134 3.25 -5.40 -10.12
N ALA A 135 4.19 -5.40 -11.06
CA ALA A 135 4.18 -4.53 -12.22
C ALA A 135 3.07 -4.88 -13.21
N SER A 136 2.82 -6.18 -13.45
CA SER A 136 1.86 -6.67 -14.46
C SER A 136 0.41 -6.75 -13.96
N THR A 137 0.18 -6.73 -12.63
CA THR A 137 -1.16 -6.90 -12.04
C THR A 137 -1.60 -5.72 -11.18
N GLY A 138 -0.69 -4.85 -10.79
CA GLY A 138 -0.98 -3.77 -9.85
C GLY A 138 -1.45 -4.24 -8.46
N LEU A 139 -1.17 -5.48 -8.06
CA LEU A 139 -1.46 -5.98 -6.71
C LEU A 139 -0.82 -5.11 -5.63
N ARG A 140 -1.46 -5.01 -4.47
CA ARG A 140 -0.76 -4.52 -3.28
C ARG A 140 0.31 -5.53 -2.88
N VAL A 141 1.47 -5.05 -2.47
CA VAL A 141 2.55 -5.95 -2.03
C VAL A 141 2.10 -6.92 -0.93
N SER A 142 1.26 -6.46 0.01
CA SER A 142 0.69 -7.32 1.06
C SER A 142 -0.26 -8.39 0.52
N GLU A 143 -0.97 -8.11 -0.58
CA GLU A 143 -1.82 -9.07 -1.27
C GLU A 143 -0.97 -10.14 -1.96
N ALA A 144 0.08 -9.73 -2.68
CA ALA A 144 1.03 -10.65 -3.30
C ALA A 144 1.73 -11.55 -2.27
N LEU A 145 2.20 -10.98 -1.15
CA LEU A 145 2.84 -11.74 -0.08
C LEU A 145 1.89 -12.69 0.65
N GLY A 146 0.60 -12.38 0.65
CA GLY A 146 -0.44 -13.23 1.24
C GLY A 146 -0.89 -14.39 0.36
N LEU A 147 -0.45 -14.46 -0.91
CA LEU A 147 -0.83 -15.52 -1.83
C LEU A 147 -0.35 -16.90 -1.33
N ARG A 148 -1.25 -17.88 -1.46
CA ARG A 148 -1.02 -19.29 -1.19
C ARG A 148 -1.12 -20.09 -2.49
N PHE A 149 -0.62 -21.31 -2.50
CA PHE A 149 -0.73 -22.18 -3.69
C PHE A 149 -2.17 -22.32 -4.19
N GLY A 150 -3.14 -22.48 -3.28
CA GLY A 150 -4.56 -22.58 -3.62
C GLY A 150 -5.21 -21.32 -4.13
N ASP A 151 -4.51 -20.17 -4.10
CA ASP A 151 -4.99 -18.92 -4.65
C ASP A 151 -4.57 -18.72 -6.12
N VAL A 152 -3.68 -19.57 -6.63
CA VAL A 152 -3.24 -19.56 -8.04
C VAL A 152 -4.12 -20.54 -8.81
N THR A 153 -5.02 -20.01 -9.63
CA THR A 153 -6.00 -20.81 -10.40
C THR A 153 -5.75 -20.67 -11.90
N ARG A 154 -6.48 -21.45 -12.70
CA ARG A 154 -6.41 -21.35 -14.18
C ARG A 154 -6.89 -19.99 -14.68
N ASP A 155 -7.85 -19.35 -13.97
CA ASP A 155 -8.45 -18.09 -14.36
C ASP A 155 -7.67 -16.87 -13.84
N GLY A 156 -6.64 -17.08 -13.01
CA GLY A 156 -5.82 -16.04 -12.41
C GLY A 156 -5.63 -16.20 -10.90
N LEU A 157 -5.41 -15.09 -10.21
CA LEU A 157 -5.15 -15.05 -8.78
C LEU A 157 -6.40 -14.72 -7.99
N VAL A 158 -6.73 -15.53 -7.02
CA VAL A 158 -7.83 -15.27 -6.06
C VAL A 158 -7.27 -14.48 -4.88
N ILE A 159 -7.54 -13.18 -4.83
CA ILE A 159 -7.10 -12.32 -3.75
C ILE A 159 -8.16 -12.32 -2.65
N ARG A 160 -7.86 -13.03 -1.56
CA ARG A 160 -8.77 -13.21 -0.42
C ARG A 160 -8.57 -12.15 0.64
N LYS A 161 -9.63 -11.84 1.38
CA LYS A 161 -9.61 -11.02 2.60
C LYS A 161 -8.78 -9.73 2.46
N THR A 162 -9.04 -8.96 1.41
CA THR A 162 -8.46 -7.62 1.24
C THR A 162 -8.82 -6.73 2.44
N LYS A 163 -8.31 -5.51 2.49
CA LYS A 163 -8.54 -4.53 3.58
C LYS A 163 -10.01 -4.39 4.03
N PHE A 164 -10.98 -4.89 3.24
CA PHE A 164 -12.43 -4.82 3.52
C PHE A 164 -13.11 -6.19 3.41
N ASN A 165 -12.38 -7.27 3.67
CA ASN A 165 -12.88 -8.65 3.60
C ASN A 165 -13.50 -9.04 2.24
N LYS A 166 -13.12 -8.35 1.16
CA LYS A 166 -13.56 -8.64 -0.19
C LYS A 166 -12.61 -9.63 -0.86
N THR A 167 -13.18 -10.58 -1.58
CA THR A 167 -12.43 -11.48 -2.46
C THR A 167 -12.62 -11.01 -3.90
N ARG A 168 -11.54 -11.06 -4.70
CA ARG A 168 -11.60 -10.76 -6.13
C ARG A 168 -10.66 -11.66 -6.92
N LEU A 169 -11.01 -11.94 -8.15
CA LEU A 169 -10.16 -12.57 -9.14
C LEU A 169 -9.34 -11.51 -9.85
N VAL A 170 -8.06 -11.79 -10.04
CA VAL A 170 -7.12 -10.97 -10.82
C VAL A 170 -6.60 -11.85 -11.95
N PRO A 171 -7.13 -11.71 -13.18
CA PRO A 171 -6.64 -12.45 -14.33
C PRO A 171 -5.19 -12.08 -14.62
N LEU A 172 -4.43 -13.06 -15.12
CA LEU A 172 -3.04 -12.90 -15.48
C LEU A 172 -2.87 -12.95 -17.00
N HIS A 173 -2.01 -12.09 -17.51
CA HIS A 173 -1.52 -12.25 -18.88
C HIS A 173 -0.67 -13.52 -18.98
N GLU A 174 -0.61 -14.15 -20.15
CA GLU A 174 0.08 -15.42 -20.39
C GLU A 174 1.56 -15.38 -19.96
N THR A 175 2.27 -14.28 -20.22
CA THR A 175 3.67 -14.10 -19.81
C THR A 175 3.84 -14.10 -18.29
N ALA A 176 2.92 -13.49 -17.55
CA ALA A 176 2.92 -13.47 -16.09
C ALA A 176 2.57 -14.86 -15.52
N THR A 177 1.60 -15.54 -16.14
CA THR A 177 1.23 -16.92 -15.81
C THR A 177 2.43 -17.87 -15.96
N SER A 178 3.11 -17.81 -17.10
CA SER A 178 4.29 -18.63 -17.40
C SER A 178 5.46 -18.33 -16.44
N ALA A 179 5.72 -17.08 -16.13
CA ALA A 179 6.75 -16.70 -15.18
C ALA A 179 6.44 -17.20 -13.75
N LEU A 180 5.18 -17.06 -13.33
CA LEU A 180 4.71 -17.54 -12.03
C LEU A 180 4.78 -19.07 -11.96
N ALA A 181 4.37 -19.79 -13.00
CA ALA A 181 4.43 -21.26 -13.06
C ALA A 181 5.87 -21.78 -12.88
N ARG A 182 6.84 -21.22 -13.64
CA ARG A 182 8.27 -21.56 -13.48
C ARG A 182 8.76 -21.35 -12.04
N TYR A 183 8.38 -20.26 -11.42
CA TYR A 183 8.75 -20.02 -10.02
C TYR A 183 8.08 -21.02 -9.08
N LEU A 184 6.78 -21.33 -9.28
CA LEU A 184 6.04 -22.28 -8.44
C LEU A 184 6.62 -23.68 -8.51
N ASP A 185 7.12 -24.11 -9.67
CA ASP A 185 7.78 -25.41 -9.80
C ASP A 185 9.07 -25.48 -8.96
N LEU A 186 9.88 -24.42 -8.97
CA LEU A 186 11.04 -24.31 -8.08
C LEU A 186 10.63 -24.26 -6.61
N ARG A 187 9.55 -23.54 -6.32
CA ARG A 187 9.05 -23.36 -4.95
C ARG A 187 8.51 -24.67 -4.36
N ARG A 188 7.78 -25.47 -5.15
CA ARG A 188 7.23 -26.77 -4.73
C ARG A 188 8.29 -27.81 -4.41
N ARG A 189 9.45 -27.76 -5.08
CA ARG A 189 10.60 -28.65 -4.80
C ARG A 189 11.24 -28.39 -3.44
N ARG A 190 10.86 -27.32 -2.74
CA ARG A 190 11.36 -26.95 -1.43
C ARG A 190 10.31 -27.23 -0.37
N SER A 191 10.66 -28.14 0.56
CA SER A 191 9.85 -28.33 1.77
C SER A 191 9.89 -27.06 2.62
N THR A 192 8.73 -26.54 2.99
CA THR A 192 8.59 -25.37 3.86
C THR A 192 7.39 -25.54 4.78
N VAL A 193 7.42 -24.84 5.90
CA VAL A 193 6.38 -24.90 6.94
C VAL A 193 5.04 -24.32 6.45
N THR A 194 5.06 -23.54 5.35
CA THR A 194 3.88 -22.78 4.89
C THR A 194 3.61 -22.99 3.40
N ASP A 195 2.35 -22.88 3.02
CA ASP A 195 1.83 -22.91 1.65
C ASP A 195 1.87 -21.54 0.93
N HIS A 196 2.50 -20.50 1.55
CA HIS A 196 2.68 -19.22 0.89
C HIS A 196 3.52 -19.35 -0.38
N VAL A 197 3.12 -18.60 -1.40
CA VAL A 197 3.85 -18.51 -2.68
C VAL A 197 5.23 -17.90 -2.44
N PHE A 198 5.31 -16.77 -1.74
CA PHE A 198 6.56 -16.07 -1.46
C PHE A 198 6.99 -16.31 -0.01
N VAL A 199 8.20 -16.85 0.15
CA VAL A 199 8.68 -17.30 1.47
C VAL A 199 10.06 -16.70 1.82
N SER A 200 10.37 -16.70 3.09
CA SER A 200 11.69 -16.39 3.61
C SER A 200 12.64 -17.61 3.49
N PRO A 201 13.95 -17.43 3.70
CA PRO A 201 14.88 -18.55 3.79
C PRO A 201 14.54 -19.58 4.89
N LYS A 202 13.78 -19.16 5.91
CA LYS A 202 13.30 -20.03 7.00
C LYS A 202 12.04 -20.83 6.62
N GLY A 203 11.45 -20.57 5.44
CA GLY A 203 10.23 -21.21 4.98
C GLY A 203 8.94 -20.53 5.41
N ASP A 204 8.99 -19.46 6.20
CA ASP A 204 7.83 -18.66 6.60
C ASP A 204 7.42 -17.68 5.48
N GLN A 205 6.25 -17.05 5.63
CA GLN A 205 5.84 -15.95 4.75
C GLN A 205 6.94 -14.89 4.62
N LEU A 206 7.21 -14.43 3.40
CA LEU A 206 8.22 -13.38 3.15
C LEU A 206 7.85 -12.07 3.84
N PRO A 207 8.68 -11.53 4.75
CA PRO A 207 8.38 -10.27 5.43
C PRO A 207 8.42 -9.08 4.47
N LEU A 208 7.46 -8.16 4.60
CA LEU A 208 7.40 -6.92 3.81
C LEU A 208 8.68 -6.06 3.97
N SER A 209 9.26 -6.03 5.16
CA SER A 209 10.52 -5.33 5.43
C SER A 209 11.68 -5.87 4.58
N THR A 210 11.73 -7.19 4.38
CA THR A 210 12.71 -7.84 3.50
C THR A 210 12.51 -7.43 2.04
N VAL A 211 11.25 -7.39 1.57
CA VAL A 211 10.93 -6.93 0.21
C VAL A 211 11.37 -5.48 0.01
N HIS A 212 11.04 -4.59 0.95
CA HIS A 212 11.47 -3.20 0.90
C HIS A 212 13.00 -3.04 0.89
N LYS A 213 13.72 -3.82 1.72
CA LYS A 213 15.18 -3.80 1.78
C LYS A 213 15.78 -4.13 0.40
N TRP A 214 15.33 -5.23 -0.23
CA TRP A 214 15.84 -5.64 -1.53
C TRP A 214 15.42 -4.69 -2.65
N PHE A 215 14.18 -4.22 -2.63
CA PHE A 215 13.73 -3.22 -3.59
C PHE A 215 14.58 -1.94 -3.55
N LEU A 216 14.84 -1.39 -2.36
CA LEU A 216 15.70 -0.21 -2.19
C LEU A 216 17.13 -0.44 -2.65
N ARG A 217 17.67 -1.64 -2.43
CA ARG A 217 18.99 -2.03 -2.93
C ARG A 217 18.99 -2.02 -4.47
N LEU A 218 18.05 -2.75 -5.09
CA LEU A 218 17.96 -2.88 -6.54
C LEU A 218 17.71 -1.53 -7.24
N THR A 219 16.86 -0.66 -6.68
CA THR A 219 16.63 0.67 -7.26
C THR A 219 17.87 1.57 -7.22
N ARG A 220 18.81 1.35 -6.29
CA ARG A 220 20.11 2.02 -6.28
C ARG A 220 21.04 1.41 -7.32
N GLU A 221 21.15 0.10 -7.38
CA GLU A 221 21.99 -0.63 -8.34
C GLU A 221 21.61 -0.32 -9.79
N THR A 222 20.31 -0.06 -10.05
CA THR A 222 19.80 0.29 -11.38
C THR A 222 19.81 1.80 -11.68
N GLY A 223 20.31 2.63 -10.77
CA GLY A 223 20.34 4.09 -10.93
C GLY A 223 18.99 4.80 -10.78
N LEU A 224 17.92 4.07 -10.43
CA LEU A 224 16.59 4.66 -10.19
C LEU A 224 16.53 5.48 -8.90
N ARG A 225 17.51 5.33 -8.02
CA ARG A 225 17.65 6.07 -6.76
C ARG A 225 19.11 6.40 -6.51
N SER A 226 19.41 7.67 -6.24
CA SER A 226 20.80 8.16 -6.12
C SER A 226 21.53 7.65 -4.88
N GLY A 227 20.85 7.38 -3.75
CA GLY A 227 21.55 6.96 -2.53
C GLY A 227 20.63 6.72 -1.32
N PRO A 228 21.21 6.38 -0.16
CA PRO A 228 20.47 6.24 1.10
C PRO A 228 19.77 7.55 1.48
N GLY A 229 18.50 7.48 1.89
CA GLY A 229 17.73 8.65 2.33
C GLY A 229 17.23 9.56 1.21
N THR A 230 17.69 9.40 -0.05
CA THR A 230 17.20 10.21 -1.17
C THR A 230 15.79 9.82 -1.58
N PRO A 231 14.95 10.80 -1.99
CA PRO A 231 13.67 10.52 -2.64
C PRO A 231 13.89 9.68 -3.92
N GLY A 232 12.92 8.86 -4.26
CA GLY A 232 12.99 8.05 -5.48
C GLY A 232 11.80 7.10 -5.57
N PRO A 233 11.76 6.25 -6.60
CA PRO A 233 10.69 5.30 -6.83
C PRO A 233 10.40 4.44 -5.60
N ARG A 234 9.11 4.20 -5.36
CA ARG A 234 8.61 3.37 -4.25
C ARG A 234 8.06 2.07 -4.81
N LEU A 235 8.09 1.02 -4.01
CA LEU A 235 7.52 -0.27 -4.39
C LEU A 235 6.03 -0.15 -4.80
N HIS A 236 5.27 0.73 -4.13
CA HIS A 236 3.87 0.98 -4.46
C HIS A 236 3.68 1.71 -5.80
N ASP A 237 4.71 2.35 -6.32
CA ASP A 237 4.64 3.06 -7.61
C ASP A 237 4.55 2.08 -8.79
N LEU A 238 4.93 0.79 -8.63
CA LEU A 238 4.62 -0.27 -9.61
C LEU A 238 3.10 -0.41 -9.83
N ARG A 239 2.32 -0.37 -8.76
CA ARG A 239 0.86 -0.39 -8.85
C ARG A 239 0.30 0.90 -9.47
N HIS A 240 0.92 2.04 -9.18
CA HIS A 240 0.53 3.31 -9.80
C HIS A 240 0.81 3.26 -11.30
N THR A 241 1.97 2.74 -11.71
CA THR A 241 2.32 2.54 -13.12
C THR A 241 1.32 1.63 -13.81
N PHE A 242 0.99 0.47 -13.22
CA PHE A 242 -0.03 -0.41 -13.77
C PHE A 242 -1.36 0.31 -13.98
N ALA A 243 -1.85 1.05 -12.97
CA ALA A 243 -3.13 1.74 -13.05
C ALA A 243 -3.16 2.81 -14.15
N VAL A 244 -2.08 3.58 -14.28
CA VAL A 244 -1.93 4.60 -15.33
C VAL A 244 -1.90 3.93 -16.70
N ARG A 245 -1.04 2.92 -16.90
CA ARG A 245 -0.94 2.19 -18.16
C ARG A 245 -2.24 1.50 -18.57
N ALA A 246 -2.98 0.94 -17.61
CA ALA A 246 -4.29 0.34 -17.86
C ALA A 246 -5.33 1.37 -18.36
N LEU A 247 -5.26 2.62 -17.87
CA LEU A 247 -6.12 3.70 -18.36
C LEU A 247 -5.69 4.22 -19.73
N GLU A 248 -4.37 4.33 -19.98
CA GLU A 248 -3.81 4.76 -21.27
C GLU A 248 -4.06 3.73 -22.38
N ALA A 249 -3.96 2.44 -22.07
CA ALA A 249 -4.17 1.36 -23.03
C ALA A 249 -5.65 1.12 -23.39
N CYS A 250 -6.59 1.77 -22.70
CA CYS A 250 -8.00 1.63 -23.01
C CYS A 250 -8.31 2.23 -24.40
N PRO A 251 -8.93 1.48 -25.31
CA PRO A 251 -9.31 1.99 -26.63
C PRO A 251 -10.17 3.25 -26.53
N HIS A 252 -9.98 4.19 -27.45
CA HIS A 252 -10.84 5.38 -27.59
C HIS A 252 -12.12 5.02 -28.39
N ASP A 253 -12.84 4.00 -27.93
CA ASP A 253 -14.01 3.38 -28.57
C ASP A 253 -15.33 4.07 -28.26
N GLY A 254 -15.29 5.30 -27.75
CA GLY A 254 -16.48 6.03 -27.32
C GLY A 254 -17.04 5.62 -25.96
N SER A 255 -16.52 4.59 -25.32
CA SER A 255 -16.96 4.18 -23.98
C SER A 255 -16.72 5.28 -22.97
N PRO A 256 -17.70 5.58 -22.10
CA PRO A 256 -17.54 6.64 -21.10
C PRO A 256 -16.33 6.38 -20.19
N VAL A 257 -15.48 7.38 -20.03
CA VAL A 257 -14.28 7.33 -19.14
C VAL A 257 -14.65 6.84 -17.72
N GLY A 258 -15.83 7.21 -17.26
CA GLY A 258 -16.33 6.79 -15.94
C GLY A 258 -16.47 5.27 -15.80
N TRP A 259 -16.84 4.54 -16.85
CA TRP A 259 -16.92 3.09 -16.82
C TRP A 259 -15.53 2.44 -16.67
N ARG A 260 -14.55 2.94 -17.40
CA ARG A 260 -13.15 2.45 -17.37
C ARG A 260 -12.53 2.64 -15.98
N VAL A 261 -12.72 3.82 -15.41
CA VAL A 261 -12.26 4.13 -14.04
C VAL A 261 -12.94 3.24 -13.00
N ARG A 262 -14.23 2.93 -13.18
CA ARG A 262 -14.99 2.04 -12.29
C ARG A 262 -14.51 0.59 -12.42
N ALA A 263 -14.28 0.10 -13.63
CA ALA A 263 -13.73 -1.23 -13.88
C ALA A 263 -12.34 -1.39 -13.25
N LEU A 264 -11.44 -0.42 -13.48
CA LEU A 264 -10.11 -0.40 -12.88
C LEU A 264 -10.19 -0.32 -11.35
N SER A 265 -11.10 0.49 -10.80
CA SER A 265 -11.34 0.58 -9.36
C SER A 265 -11.72 -0.77 -8.74
N THR A 266 -12.60 -1.51 -9.42
CA THR A 266 -13.02 -2.86 -9.01
C THR A 266 -11.85 -3.85 -9.10
N TYR A 267 -11.13 -3.86 -10.22
CA TYR A 267 -9.96 -4.70 -10.43
C TYR A 267 -8.88 -4.47 -9.36
N LEU A 268 -8.56 -3.21 -9.08
CA LEU A 268 -7.59 -2.83 -8.06
C LEU A 268 -8.10 -3.06 -6.62
N GLY A 269 -9.41 -3.25 -6.42
CA GLY A 269 -10.01 -3.38 -5.10
C GLY A 269 -9.92 -2.09 -4.28
N HIS A 270 -10.23 -0.94 -4.91
CA HIS A 270 -10.38 0.33 -4.21
C HIS A 270 -11.75 0.40 -3.54
N ARG A 271 -11.81 1.02 -2.36
CA ARG A 271 -13.07 1.28 -1.66
C ARG A 271 -13.79 2.49 -2.24
N ASN A 272 -13.03 3.55 -2.51
CA ASN A 272 -13.53 4.80 -3.03
C ASN A 272 -13.03 5.00 -4.46
N LEU A 273 -13.91 5.41 -5.35
CA LEU A 273 -13.56 5.72 -6.73
C LEU A 273 -12.51 6.84 -6.81
N ALA A 274 -12.55 7.79 -5.85
CA ALA A 274 -11.58 8.87 -5.73
C ALA A 274 -10.12 8.39 -5.66
N ASP A 275 -9.87 7.19 -5.09
CA ASP A 275 -8.53 6.59 -5.06
C ASP A 275 -8.03 6.21 -6.47
N THR A 276 -8.96 5.95 -7.40
CA THR A 276 -8.66 5.65 -8.81
C THR A 276 -8.63 6.94 -9.65
N CYS A 277 -9.54 7.87 -9.41
CA CYS A 277 -9.57 9.16 -10.09
C CYS A 277 -8.26 9.97 -9.89
N TRP A 278 -7.56 9.71 -8.79
CA TRP A 278 -6.25 10.34 -8.56
C TRP A 278 -5.22 9.98 -9.65
N TYR A 279 -5.32 8.81 -10.30
CA TYR A 279 -4.45 8.45 -11.43
C TYR A 279 -4.70 9.29 -12.68
N LEU A 280 -5.92 9.78 -12.89
CA LEU A 280 -6.25 10.69 -14.00
C LEU A 280 -5.46 12.00 -13.94
N GLN A 281 -5.08 12.44 -12.73
CA GLN A 281 -4.27 13.65 -12.53
C GLN A 281 -2.77 13.42 -12.78
N ALA A 282 -2.34 12.16 -12.93
CA ALA A 282 -0.93 11.81 -13.01
C ALA A 282 -0.39 11.79 -14.44
N THR A 283 -1.25 11.84 -15.46
CA THR A 283 -0.84 11.73 -16.86
C THR A 283 -1.43 12.85 -17.72
N PRO A 284 -0.56 13.68 -18.35
CA PRO A 284 -0.99 14.70 -19.30
C PRO A 284 -1.77 14.12 -20.49
N ASP A 285 -1.45 12.90 -20.93
CA ASP A 285 -2.08 12.26 -22.07
C ASP A 285 -3.55 11.89 -21.82
N LEU A 286 -3.89 11.48 -20.59
CA LEU A 286 -5.29 11.27 -20.20
C LEU A 286 -6.08 12.59 -20.16
N LEU A 287 -5.44 13.69 -19.79
CA LEU A 287 -6.06 15.03 -19.79
C LEU A 287 -6.22 15.60 -21.20
N ARG A 288 -5.28 15.28 -22.12
CA ARG A 288 -5.38 15.64 -23.54
C ARG A 288 -6.63 15.06 -24.20
N GLY A 289 -6.90 13.76 -23.98
CA GLY A 289 -8.12 13.12 -24.46
C GLY A 289 -9.42 13.77 -23.96
N VAL A 290 -9.41 14.37 -22.75
CA VAL A 290 -10.54 15.16 -22.26
C VAL A 290 -10.65 16.50 -22.99
N ALA A 291 -9.53 17.18 -23.25
CA ALA A 291 -9.50 18.44 -24.01
C ALA A 291 -10.01 18.22 -25.44
N ASP A 292 -9.51 17.18 -26.12
CA ASP A 292 -9.96 16.81 -27.47
C ASP A 292 -11.45 16.44 -27.54
N ALA A 293 -11.99 15.83 -26.48
CA ALA A 293 -13.42 15.55 -26.39
C ALA A 293 -14.25 16.81 -26.16
N CYS A 294 -13.74 17.78 -25.40
CA CYS A 294 -14.39 19.08 -25.20
C CYS A 294 -14.40 19.90 -26.49
N GLU A 295 -13.29 19.93 -27.25
CA GLU A 295 -13.23 20.62 -28.54
C GLU A 295 -14.22 20.02 -29.54
N ARG A 296 -14.27 18.70 -29.69
CA ARG A 296 -15.25 18.03 -30.55
C ARG A 296 -16.69 18.32 -30.15
N PHE A 297 -16.97 18.44 -28.87
CA PHE A 297 -18.31 18.81 -28.37
C PHE A 297 -18.66 20.25 -28.76
N LEU A 298 -17.71 21.17 -28.69
CA LEU A 298 -17.90 22.57 -29.09
C LEU A 298 -18.04 22.71 -30.60
N GLU A 299 -17.27 21.96 -31.40
CA GLU A 299 -17.36 21.97 -32.87
C GLU A 299 -18.63 21.29 -33.38
N GLY A 300 -19.13 20.23 -32.70
CA GLY A 300 -20.37 19.52 -33.04
C GLY A 300 -21.66 20.23 -32.60
N GLY A 301 -21.57 21.25 -31.76
CA GLY A 301 -22.71 22.04 -31.25
C GLY A 301 -23.19 23.16 -32.19
N THR A 302 -22.61 23.31 -33.38
CA THR A 302 -22.98 24.30 -34.39
C THR A 302 -23.75 23.65 -35.55
N ARG A 303 -24.81 22.90 -35.26
CA ARG A 303 -25.86 22.55 -36.23
C ARG A 303 -27.23 22.66 -35.61
#